data_66c9839f1929ccb485e5d3729062c489
#
_entry.id   66c9839f1929ccb485e5d3729062c489
#
_cell.length_a   1.000
_cell.length_b   1.000
_cell.length_c   1.000
_cell.angle_alpha   90.00
_cell.angle_beta   90.00
_cell.angle_gamma   90.00
#
_symmetry.space_group_name_H-M   'P 1'
#
loop_
_entity.id
_entity.type
_entity.pdbx_description
1 polymer ?
#
loop_
_entity_poly.entity_id
_entity_poly.type
_entity_poly.pdbx_seq_one_letter_code
_entity_poly.pdbx_strand_id
1 'polypeptide(L)'
;MAKLSLSLFAADILQMNEDLQQTRSSGITSLHVDIMDGHFVPLFGLNPVWLKQIKKVYSIDQDFHFMAYMTKEMLDPYFSLEPVGITIHLEAGKKK
;
A
#
# COMPACT_ATOMS: atom_id res chain seq x y z
N MET A 1 -6.60 -7.28 -21.17
CA MET A 1 -5.21 -6.92 -20.90
C MET A 1 -4.89 -7.10 -19.43
N ALA A 2 -3.79 -7.76 -19.13
CA ALA A 2 -3.40 -7.99 -17.75
C ALA A 2 -2.91 -6.69 -17.11
N LYS A 3 -3.29 -6.48 -15.86
CA LYS A 3 -2.75 -5.37 -15.07
C LYS A 3 -1.42 -5.78 -14.45
N LEU A 4 -0.46 -4.87 -14.50
CA LEU A 4 0.82 -5.06 -13.84
C LEU A 4 0.85 -4.22 -12.58
N SER A 5 1.38 -4.79 -11.51
CA SER A 5 1.46 -4.13 -10.21
C SER A 5 2.86 -4.28 -9.63
N LEU A 6 3.38 -3.22 -9.04
CA LEU A 6 4.68 -3.24 -8.36
C LEU A 6 4.46 -3.30 -6.86
N SER A 7 5.19 -4.18 -6.17
CA SER A 7 5.17 -4.21 -4.72
C SER A 7 6.03 -3.06 -4.17
N LEU A 8 5.38 -2.11 -3.54
CA LEU A 8 6.07 -0.95 -2.99
C LEU A 8 6.97 -1.32 -1.82
N PHE A 9 6.58 -2.33 -1.03
CA PHE A 9 7.38 -2.79 0.09
C PHE A 9 8.72 -3.39 -0.37
N ALA A 10 8.76 -3.99 -1.57
CA ALA A 10 9.97 -4.59 -2.11
C ALA A 10 10.89 -3.57 -2.78
N ALA A 11 10.44 -2.33 -2.97
CA ALA A 11 11.27 -1.30 -3.57
C ALA A 11 12.37 -0.86 -2.60
N ASP A 12 13.52 -0.45 -3.15
CA ASP A 12 14.60 0.13 -2.34
C ASP A 12 14.16 1.51 -1.88
N ILE A 13 14.03 1.70 -0.57
CA ILE A 13 13.49 2.93 -0.02
C ILE A 13 14.35 4.16 -0.38
N LEU A 14 15.66 3.97 -0.53
CA LEU A 14 16.54 5.08 -0.88
C LEU A 14 16.50 5.43 -2.36
N GLN A 15 15.92 4.56 -3.18
CA GLN A 15 15.77 4.78 -4.62
C GLN A 15 14.30 4.80 -5.03
N MET A 16 13.40 4.95 -4.06
CA MET A 16 11.97 4.83 -4.33
C MET A 16 11.48 5.79 -5.40
N ASN A 17 11.96 7.03 -5.39
CA ASN A 17 11.55 8.02 -6.37
C ASN A 17 11.92 7.59 -7.79
N GLU A 18 13.13 7.10 -7.99
CA GLU A 18 13.57 6.61 -9.30
C GLU A 18 12.77 5.39 -9.72
N ASP A 19 12.54 4.47 -8.79
CA ASP A 19 11.77 3.26 -9.06
C ASP A 19 10.34 3.59 -9.46
N LEU A 20 9.73 4.58 -8.81
CA LEU A 20 8.37 5.00 -9.13
C LEU A 20 8.31 5.68 -10.50
N GLN A 21 9.33 6.46 -10.86
CA GLN A 21 9.39 7.05 -12.19
C GLN A 21 9.48 5.99 -13.28
N GLN A 22 10.32 4.98 -13.08
CA GLN A 22 10.45 3.86 -14.01
C GLN A 22 9.17 3.04 -14.07
N THR A 23 8.52 2.83 -12.93
CA THR A 23 7.24 2.13 -12.86
C THR A 23 6.21 2.80 -13.74
N ARG A 24 6.06 4.12 -13.63
CA ARG A 24 5.09 4.87 -14.40
C ARG A 24 5.36 4.78 -15.89
N SER A 25 6.63 4.82 -16.30
CA SER A 25 6.98 4.80 -17.73
C SER A 25 7.00 3.41 -18.33
N SER A 26 6.96 2.34 -17.53
CA SER A 26 7.04 0.96 -18.02
C SER A 26 5.70 0.27 -18.18
N GLY A 27 4.58 0.98 -18.02
CA GLY A 27 3.26 0.42 -18.22
C GLY A 27 2.64 -0.26 -17.00
N ILE A 28 3.28 -0.19 -15.85
CA ILE A 28 2.71 -0.69 -14.60
C ILE A 28 1.60 0.26 -14.17
N THR A 29 0.42 -0.28 -13.86
CA THR A 29 -0.79 0.51 -13.64
C THR A 29 -1.17 0.69 -12.18
N SER A 30 -0.60 -0.09 -11.28
CA SER A 30 -0.93 0.03 -9.86
C SER A 30 0.25 -0.35 -8.98
N LEU A 31 0.19 0.11 -7.73
CA LEU A 31 1.15 -0.24 -6.69
C LEU A 31 0.48 -1.17 -5.70
N HIS A 32 1.13 -2.28 -5.41
CA HIS A 32 0.72 -3.17 -4.34
C HIS A 32 1.36 -2.67 -3.05
N VAL A 33 0.55 -2.31 -2.06
CA VAL A 33 1.01 -1.71 -0.83
C VAL A 33 0.67 -2.63 0.33
N ASP A 34 1.69 -3.14 0.99
CA ASP A 34 1.54 -3.95 2.19
C ASP A 34 1.47 -3.03 3.41
N ILE A 35 0.39 -3.12 4.16
CA ILE A 35 0.17 -2.32 5.36
C ILE A 35 0.31 -3.23 6.57
N MET A 36 1.27 -2.93 7.42
CA MET A 36 1.64 -3.76 8.56
C MET A 36 1.68 -2.91 9.81
N ASP A 37 1.23 -3.47 10.93
CA ASP A 37 1.07 -2.72 12.18
C ASP A 37 2.08 -3.08 13.27
N GLY A 38 2.97 -4.03 13.02
CA GLY A 38 3.93 -4.48 14.04
C GLY A 38 3.32 -5.42 15.06
N HIS A 39 2.04 -5.77 14.93
CA HIS A 39 1.30 -6.66 15.84
C HIS A 39 0.84 -7.93 15.15
N PHE A 40 0.05 -7.78 14.10
CA PHE A 40 -0.39 -8.93 13.31
C PHE A 40 0.80 -9.63 12.66
N VAL A 41 1.75 -8.83 12.15
CA VAL A 41 3.06 -9.29 11.70
C VAL A 41 4.13 -8.43 12.38
N PRO A 42 5.36 -8.95 12.61
CA PRO A 42 6.38 -8.21 13.36
C PRO A 42 7.15 -7.20 12.49
N LEU A 43 6.46 -6.51 11.60
CA LEU A 43 7.03 -5.52 10.69
C LEU A 43 6.09 -4.34 10.60
N PHE A 44 6.62 -3.19 10.18
CA PHE A 44 5.83 -2.01 9.90
C PHE A 44 5.85 -1.73 8.40
N GLY A 45 4.70 -1.40 7.85
CA GLY A 45 4.59 -1.02 6.46
C GLY A 45 4.60 0.49 6.27
N LEU A 46 4.23 0.92 5.06
CA LEU A 46 4.17 2.34 4.74
C LEU A 46 2.93 2.98 5.37
N ASN A 47 3.10 4.22 5.85
CA ASN A 47 2.03 4.94 6.49
C ASN A 47 1.22 5.77 5.48
N PRO A 48 0.01 6.23 5.86
CA PRO A 48 -0.86 6.95 4.92
C PRO A 48 -0.28 8.27 4.43
N VAL A 49 0.56 8.93 5.23
CA VAL A 49 1.14 10.21 4.83
C VAL A 49 2.05 10.02 3.61
N TRP A 50 2.89 9.00 3.64
CA TRP A 50 3.79 8.70 2.52
C TRP A 50 3.01 8.24 1.29
N LEU A 51 1.98 7.42 1.49
CA LEU A 51 1.16 6.93 0.38
C LEU A 51 0.39 8.07 -0.29
N LYS A 52 -0.07 9.04 0.49
CA LYS A 52 -0.71 10.23 -0.05
C LYS A 52 0.24 11.04 -0.90
N GLN A 53 1.49 11.21 -0.45
CA GLN A 53 2.51 11.91 -1.23
C GLN A 53 2.79 11.22 -2.55
N ILE A 54 2.90 9.90 -2.54
CA ILE A 54 3.14 9.11 -3.75
C ILE A 54 1.97 9.28 -4.73
N LYS A 55 0.75 9.20 -4.24
CA LYS A 55 -0.44 9.35 -5.08
C LYS A 55 -0.51 10.73 -5.70
N LYS A 56 -0.15 11.77 -4.94
CA LYS A 56 -0.18 13.15 -5.41
C LYS A 56 0.80 13.38 -6.56
N VAL A 57 1.99 12.79 -6.48
CA VAL A 57 3.05 13.02 -7.48
C VAL A 57 2.89 12.12 -8.69
N TYR A 58 2.54 10.85 -8.48
CA TYR A 58 2.60 9.85 -9.56
C TYR A 58 1.24 9.46 -10.11
N SER A 59 0.17 9.71 -9.38
CA SER A 59 -1.20 9.40 -9.80
C SER A 59 -1.37 7.92 -10.22
N ILE A 60 -0.62 7.02 -9.57
CA ILE A 60 -0.71 5.59 -9.81
C ILE A 60 -1.71 5.01 -8.82
N ASP A 61 -2.57 4.12 -9.30
CA ASP A 61 -3.54 3.43 -8.45
C ASP A 61 -2.83 2.62 -7.37
N GLN A 62 -3.43 2.54 -6.20
CA GLN A 62 -2.87 1.79 -5.07
C GLN A 62 -3.83 0.70 -4.65
N ASP A 63 -3.28 -0.50 -4.46
CA ASP A 63 -4.00 -1.67 -3.99
C ASP A 63 -3.43 -2.04 -2.62
N PHE A 64 -4.27 -2.02 -1.58
CA PHE A 64 -3.83 -2.18 -0.20
C PHE A 64 -4.05 -3.61 0.28
N HIS A 65 -2.98 -4.17 0.84
CA HIS A 65 -3.02 -5.49 1.49
C HIS A 65 -2.76 -5.27 2.98
N PHE A 66 -3.81 -5.43 3.80
CA PHE A 66 -3.73 -5.16 5.23
C PHE A 66 -3.26 -6.41 5.97
N MET A 67 -2.05 -6.34 6.51
CA MET A 67 -1.51 -7.31 7.47
C MET A 67 -1.48 -6.63 8.84
N ALA A 68 -2.68 -6.29 9.33
CA ALA A 68 -2.86 -5.47 10.52
C ALA A 68 -4.21 -5.78 11.13
N TYR A 69 -4.33 -5.55 12.43
CA TYR A 69 -5.63 -5.65 13.09
C TYR A 69 -6.53 -4.50 12.67
N MET A 70 -7.79 -4.82 12.37
CA MET A 70 -8.70 -3.91 11.68
C MET A 70 -9.50 -3.09 12.69
N THR A 71 -9.12 -1.83 12.88
CA THR A 71 -9.90 -0.87 13.66
C THR A 71 -10.26 0.31 12.75
N LYS A 72 -11.31 1.03 13.13
CA LYS A 72 -11.73 2.20 12.35
C LYS A 72 -10.62 3.25 12.29
N GLU A 73 -9.95 3.49 13.41
CA GLU A 73 -8.87 4.46 13.49
C GLU A 73 -7.71 4.08 12.58
N MET A 74 -7.45 2.78 12.45
CA MET A 74 -6.41 2.27 11.57
C MET A 74 -6.80 2.41 10.10
N LEU A 75 -8.05 2.11 9.77
CA LEU A 75 -8.49 2.00 8.38
C LEU A 75 -8.80 3.34 7.72
N ASP A 76 -9.40 4.28 8.46
CA ASP A 76 -9.91 5.52 7.87
C ASP A 76 -8.84 6.30 7.09
N PRO A 77 -7.60 6.49 7.61
CA PRO A 77 -6.59 7.23 6.83
C PRO A 77 -6.24 6.57 5.51
N TYR A 78 -6.25 5.23 5.46
CA TYR A 78 -5.97 4.51 4.22
C TYR A 78 -7.14 4.57 3.26
N PHE A 79 -8.36 4.42 3.75
CA PHE A 79 -9.54 4.46 2.90
C PHE A 79 -9.73 5.82 2.25
N SER A 80 -9.32 6.90 2.93
CA SER A 80 -9.41 8.24 2.35
C SER A 80 -8.52 8.42 1.13
N LEU A 81 -7.57 7.51 0.88
CA LEU A 81 -6.72 7.53 -0.29
C LEU A 81 -7.38 6.88 -1.51
N GLU A 82 -8.58 6.35 -1.35
CA GLU A 82 -9.38 5.76 -2.43
C GLU A 82 -8.62 4.65 -3.17
N PRO A 83 -8.22 3.57 -2.46
CA PRO A 83 -7.51 2.47 -3.11
C PRO A 83 -8.41 1.78 -4.13
N VAL A 84 -7.79 1.20 -5.17
CA VAL A 84 -8.55 0.47 -6.18
C VAL A 84 -8.86 -0.96 -5.76
N GLY A 85 -8.18 -1.46 -4.72
CA GLY A 85 -8.44 -2.79 -4.18
C GLY A 85 -7.99 -2.88 -2.74
N ILE A 86 -8.61 -3.80 -2.00
CA ILE A 86 -8.29 -4.03 -0.59
C ILE A 86 -8.32 -5.53 -0.35
N THR A 87 -7.24 -6.03 0.28
CA THR A 87 -7.14 -7.41 0.73
C THR A 87 -6.95 -7.42 2.24
N ILE A 88 -7.72 -8.21 2.94
CA ILE A 88 -7.62 -8.35 4.39
C ILE A 88 -7.48 -9.82 4.76
N HIS A 89 -7.00 -10.06 5.97
CA HIS A 89 -6.94 -11.41 6.55
C HIS A 89 -8.08 -11.57 7.54
N LEU A 90 -8.82 -12.65 7.42
CA LEU A 90 -9.94 -12.92 8.32
C LEU A 90 -9.49 -12.99 9.78
N GLU A 91 -8.29 -13.52 10.02
CA GLU A 91 -7.74 -13.64 11.37
C GLU A 91 -7.58 -12.27 12.03
N ALA A 92 -7.27 -11.24 11.24
CA ALA A 92 -7.05 -9.90 11.76
C ALA A 92 -8.35 -9.27 12.26
N GLY A 93 -9.49 -9.68 11.70
CA GLY A 93 -10.79 -9.20 12.15
C GLY A 93 -11.28 -9.81 13.44
N LYS A 94 -10.55 -10.80 13.98
CA LYS A 94 -10.95 -11.51 15.19
C LYS A 94 -10.13 -11.11 16.39
N LYS A 95 -9.43 -10.02 16.35
CA LYS A 95 -8.65 -9.55 17.48
C LYS A 95 -9.54 -9.31 18.68
N LYS A 96 -9.08 -9.80 19.80
CA LYS A 96 -9.81 -9.64 21.07
C LYS A 96 -9.21 -8.52 21.90
#